data_525aadd4c3a2173f70b67e3f2e466c5f
#
_entry.id   525aadd4c3a2173f70b67e3f2e466c5f
#
_cell.length_a   1.000
_cell.length_b   1.000
_cell.length_c   1.000
_cell.angle_alpha   90.00
_cell.angle_beta   90.00
_cell.angle_gamma   90.00
#
_symmetry.space_group_name_H-M   'P 1'
#
loop_
_entity.id
_entity.type
_entity.pdbx_description
1 polymer ?
#
loop_
_entity_poly.entity_id
_entity_poly.type
_entity_poly.pdbx_seq_one_letter_code
_entity_poly.pdbx_strand_id
1 'polypeptide(L)'
;MSFTETTVLLFGLIQGVLCAEWSVQMPQIIKAVNGSCVVIPCTFSVPDGQTGGGSRTVASWRRNSTTGQTLRTSGGDKKGQLPLVEVIGDMSANNCTSVMRETRKRHSDLYFFRTEYFNYTYPTGVFINITGLPRQTSHLPTG
;
A
#
# COMPACT_ATOMS: atom_id res chain seq x y z
N MET A 1 15.49 4.22 43.52
CA MET A 1 15.07 3.64 43.54
C MET A 1 14.03 3.43 42.66
N SER A 2 13.23 3.17 42.98
CA SER A 2 12.29 2.78 42.10
C SER A 2 11.75 3.82 41.19
N PHE A 3 12.04 5.11 41.45
CA PHE A 3 11.48 5.98 40.58
C PHE A 3 12.08 6.00 39.27
N THR A 4 13.14 5.44 39.09
CA THR A 4 13.75 5.36 37.83
C THR A 4 12.94 4.42 36.97
N GLU A 5 12.55 3.34 37.55
CA GLU A 5 11.77 2.45 36.83
C GLU A 5 10.49 3.04 36.50
N THR A 6 9.95 3.78 37.39
CA THR A 6 8.69 4.41 37.15
C THR A 6 8.78 5.32 35.97
N THR A 7 9.85 6.02 35.84
CA THR A 7 9.99 6.93 34.74
C THR A 7 10.01 6.18 33.45
N VAL A 8 10.69 5.09 33.40
CA VAL A 8 10.76 4.34 32.18
C VAL A 8 9.39 3.83 31.80
N LEU A 9 8.67 3.38 32.81
CA LEU A 9 7.35 2.92 32.52
C LEU A 9 6.49 4.00 31.97
N LEU A 10 6.67 5.20 32.45
CA LEU A 10 5.89 6.27 31.97
C LEU A 10 6.11 6.51 30.50
N PHE A 11 7.34 6.45 30.07
CA PHE A 11 7.58 6.64 28.69
C PHE A 11 6.92 5.56 27.88
N GLY A 12 7.05 4.34 28.30
CA GLY A 12 6.44 3.27 27.57
C GLY A 12 4.95 3.43 27.53
N LEU A 13 4.38 3.83 28.63
CA LEU A 13 2.97 4.01 28.64
C LEU A 13 2.53 5.13 27.75
N ILE A 14 3.28 6.19 27.75
CA ILE A 14 2.92 7.29 26.92
C ILE A 14 2.88 6.85 25.49
N GLN A 15 3.86 6.10 25.05
CA GLN A 15 3.82 5.63 23.73
C GLN A 15 2.66 4.72 23.48
N GLY A 16 2.37 3.89 24.44
CA GLY A 16 1.28 2.98 24.28
C GLY A 16 -0.04 3.66 24.22
N VAL A 17 -0.17 4.76 24.92
CA VAL A 17 -1.43 5.43 24.93
C VAL A 17 -1.55 6.44 23.86
N LEU A 18 -0.46 6.75 23.20
CA LEU A 18 -0.57 7.67 22.13
C LEU A 18 -1.54 7.09 21.15
N CYS A 19 -2.45 7.85 20.79
CA CYS A 19 -3.49 7.40 19.93
C CYS A 19 -2.96 6.92 18.63
N ALA A 20 -3.70 6.04 18.02
CA ALA A 20 -3.42 5.70 16.66
C ALA A 20 -3.51 6.97 15.85
N GLU A 21 -2.72 7.06 14.84
CA GLU A 21 -2.73 8.19 13.97
C GLU A 21 -2.85 7.68 12.56
N TRP A 22 -3.04 8.59 11.63
CA TRP A 22 -3.07 8.19 10.24
C TRP A 22 -1.69 7.67 9.90
N SER A 23 -1.56 6.40 9.70
CA SER A 23 -0.30 5.83 9.29
C SER A 23 -0.54 4.61 8.43
N VAL A 24 0.39 4.32 7.56
CA VAL A 24 0.29 3.17 6.70
C VAL A 24 1.65 2.51 6.68
N GLN A 25 1.66 1.19 6.65
CA GLN A 25 2.90 0.44 6.60
C GLN A 25 2.91 -0.39 5.35
N MET A 26 3.91 -0.18 4.54
CA MET A 26 4.10 -0.93 3.32
C MET A 26 5.55 -0.82 2.93
N PRO A 27 6.04 -1.68 2.05
CA PRO A 27 7.43 -1.58 1.61
C PRO A 27 7.67 -0.25 0.92
N GLN A 28 8.88 0.25 0.99
CA GLN A 28 9.21 1.46 0.30
C GLN A 28 9.37 1.22 -1.19
N ILE A 29 9.90 0.07 -1.55
CA ILE A 29 10.15 -0.26 -2.95
C ILE A 29 9.78 -1.71 -3.18
N ILE A 30 9.09 -1.96 -4.28
CA ILE A 30 8.79 -3.32 -4.70
C ILE A 30 9.30 -3.45 -6.12
N LYS A 31 10.06 -4.51 -6.38
CA LYS A 31 10.58 -4.76 -7.72
C LYS A 31 9.81 -5.90 -8.34
N ALA A 32 9.50 -5.77 -9.60
CA ALA A 32 8.71 -6.77 -10.29
C ALA A 32 9.13 -6.81 -11.75
N VAL A 33 8.65 -7.81 -12.47
CA VAL A 33 8.95 -7.91 -13.88
C VAL A 33 7.68 -7.70 -14.69
N ASN A 34 7.88 -7.29 -15.91
CA ASN A 34 6.79 -6.98 -16.81
C ASN A 34 5.85 -8.17 -16.94
N GLY A 35 4.57 -7.92 -16.80
CA GLY A 35 3.56 -8.95 -16.93
C GLY A 35 3.22 -9.68 -15.64
N SER A 36 3.91 -9.39 -14.56
CA SER A 36 3.69 -10.14 -13.32
C SER A 36 2.57 -9.52 -12.49
N CYS A 37 2.20 -10.23 -11.45
CA CYS A 37 1.31 -9.68 -10.43
C CYS A 37 2.18 -9.14 -9.31
N VAL A 38 1.82 -7.99 -8.79
CA VAL A 38 2.57 -7.37 -7.73
C VAL A 38 1.70 -7.34 -6.48
N VAL A 39 2.18 -7.95 -5.42
CA VAL A 39 1.46 -7.91 -4.15
C VAL A 39 2.04 -6.77 -3.32
N ILE A 40 1.20 -5.91 -2.83
CA ILE A 40 1.61 -4.79 -2.00
C ILE A 40 1.11 -5.07 -0.59
N PRO A 41 1.98 -5.55 0.29
CA PRO A 41 1.58 -5.75 1.68
C PRO A 41 1.29 -4.40 2.30
N CYS A 42 0.19 -4.30 3.00
CA CYS A 42 -0.24 -2.98 3.47
C CYS A 42 -1.11 -3.11 4.70
N THR A 43 -0.77 -2.36 5.73
CA THR A 43 -1.65 -2.22 6.89
C THR A 43 -1.72 -0.74 7.20
N PHE A 44 -2.80 -0.32 7.81
CA PHE A 44 -2.97 1.09 8.08
C PHE A 44 -3.62 1.29 9.44
N SER A 45 -3.53 2.51 9.93
CA SER A 45 -4.21 2.87 11.15
C SER A 45 -4.91 4.21 10.96
N VAL A 46 -5.91 4.44 11.79
CA VAL A 46 -6.64 5.68 11.75
C VAL A 46 -6.68 6.21 13.19
N PRO A 47 -6.93 7.51 13.36
CA PRO A 47 -6.96 8.06 14.71
C PRO A 47 -8.05 7.44 15.57
N ASP A 48 -7.85 7.50 16.88
CA ASP A 48 -8.84 7.01 17.79
C ASP A 48 -10.17 7.69 17.54
N GLY A 49 -11.22 6.92 17.68
CA GLY A 49 -12.53 7.48 17.45
C GLY A 49 -12.94 7.42 16.00
N GLN A 50 -11.99 7.13 15.12
CA GLN A 50 -12.32 6.99 13.72
C GLN A 50 -12.49 5.51 13.46
N THR A 51 -13.57 4.97 13.94
CA THR A 51 -13.79 3.55 13.72
C THR A 51 -15.02 3.40 12.88
N GLY A 52 -15.37 2.20 12.61
CA GLY A 52 -16.60 1.99 11.92
C GLY A 52 -16.47 1.85 10.44
N GLY A 53 -15.27 1.84 9.95
CA GLY A 53 -15.11 1.60 8.54
C GLY A 53 -15.54 0.22 8.20
N GLY A 54 -15.06 -0.73 8.97
CA GLY A 54 -15.51 -2.09 8.85
C GLY A 54 -15.68 -2.57 7.43
N SER A 55 -16.71 -3.34 7.23
CA SER A 55 -16.94 -3.92 5.93
C SER A 55 -17.37 -2.87 4.92
N ARG A 56 -17.70 -1.69 5.37
CA ARG A 56 -18.11 -0.66 4.44
C ARG A 56 -16.95 0.19 3.97
N THR A 57 -15.78 -0.04 4.51
CA THR A 57 -14.61 0.72 4.13
C THR A 57 -14.23 0.38 2.70
N VAL A 58 -14.10 1.38 1.89
CA VAL A 58 -13.70 1.21 0.51
C VAL A 58 -12.31 1.79 0.37
N ALA A 59 -11.47 1.08 -0.34
CA ALA A 59 -10.09 1.46 -0.51
C ALA A 59 -9.77 1.70 -1.97
N SER A 60 -8.83 2.57 -2.20
CA SER A 60 -8.37 2.80 -3.55
C SER A 60 -6.90 3.16 -3.51
N TRP A 61 -6.29 3.21 -4.67
CA TRP A 61 -4.89 3.57 -4.79
C TRP A 61 -4.77 4.72 -5.78
N ARG A 62 -3.83 5.60 -5.53
CA ARG A 62 -3.57 6.71 -6.41
C ARG A 62 -2.17 6.59 -6.96
N ARG A 63 -1.97 7.06 -8.16
CA ARG A 63 -0.69 6.96 -8.82
C ARG A 63 0.00 8.30 -8.86
N ASN A 64 1.29 8.27 -8.63
CA ASN A 64 2.19 9.42 -8.80
C ASN A 64 2.14 10.42 -7.67
N SER A 65 1.01 10.74 -7.13
CA SER A 65 0.93 11.69 -6.02
C SER A 65 -0.33 11.40 -5.24
N THR A 66 -0.45 12.03 -4.09
CA THR A 66 -1.62 11.80 -3.25
C THR A 66 -2.89 12.33 -3.90
N THR A 67 -2.75 13.18 -4.91
CA THR A 67 -3.92 13.65 -5.64
C THR A 67 -3.91 13.11 -7.07
N GLY A 68 -3.15 12.05 -7.30
CA GLY A 68 -3.05 11.52 -8.65
C GLY A 68 -4.26 10.73 -9.06
N GLN A 69 -4.12 10.06 -10.18
CA GLN A 69 -5.23 9.31 -10.73
C GLN A 69 -5.55 8.11 -9.88
N THR A 70 -6.83 7.79 -9.80
CA THR A 70 -7.27 6.64 -9.04
C THR A 70 -7.19 5.42 -9.92
N LEU A 71 -6.62 4.34 -9.39
CA LEU A 71 -6.52 3.10 -10.13
C LEU A 71 -7.87 2.38 -10.13
N ARG A 72 -8.08 1.56 -11.13
CA ARG A 72 -9.32 0.82 -11.24
C ARG A 72 -9.12 -0.62 -10.87
N THR A 73 -10.20 -1.26 -10.49
CA THR A 73 -10.11 -2.67 -10.12
C THR A 73 -10.41 -3.56 -11.31
N SER A 74 -11.06 -3.03 -12.33
CA SER A 74 -11.32 -3.81 -13.52
C SER A 74 -11.57 -2.85 -14.66
N GLY A 75 -11.52 -3.35 -15.86
CA GLY A 75 -11.81 -2.55 -17.02
C GLY A 75 -10.68 -1.64 -17.46
N GLY A 76 -9.88 -1.20 -16.53
CA GLY A 76 -8.75 -0.37 -16.87
C GLY A 76 -9.09 0.78 -17.80
N ASP A 77 -8.09 1.43 -18.27
CA ASP A 77 -8.27 2.43 -19.30
C ASP A 77 -7.90 1.77 -20.62
N LYS A 78 -8.35 2.37 -21.70
CA LYS A 78 -8.20 1.74 -23.00
C LYS A 78 -6.76 1.57 -23.39
N LYS A 79 -5.89 2.40 -22.91
CA LYS A 79 -4.51 2.33 -23.31
C LYS A 79 -3.66 1.55 -22.35
N GLY A 80 -4.25 1.04 -21.30
CA GLY A 80 -3.47 0.30 -20.31
C GLY A 80 -2.46 1.14 -19.62
N GLN A 81 -2.72 2.44 -19.47
CA GLN A 81 -1.76 3.31 -18.84
C GLN A 81 -1.71 3.15 -17.35
N LEU A 82 -2.79 2.72 -16.75
CA LEU A 82 -2.85 2.53 -15.32
C LEU A 82 -2.98 1.04 -15.05
N PRO A 83 -2.30 0.54 -14.02
CA PRO A 83 -2.45 -0.86 -13.69
C PRO A 83 -3.80 -1.09 -13.01
N LEU A 84 -4.24 -2.31 -13.04
CA LEU A 84 -5.43 -2.69 -12.29
C LEU A 84 -4.99 -3.10 -10.91
N VAL A 85 -5.75 -2.72 -9.91
CA VAL A 85 -5.41 -3.05 -8.55
C VAL A 85 -6.64 -3.54 -7.83
N GLU A 86 -6.45 -4.52 -6.96
CA GLU A 86 -7.54 -5.06 -6.18
C GLU A 86 -7.08 -5.17 -4.75
N VAL A 87 -7.87 -4.68 -3.80
CA VAL A 87 -7.56 -4.80 -2.39
C VAL A 87 -8.04 -6.16 -1.96
N ILE A 88 -7.11 -7.01 -1.53
CA ILE A 88 -7.46 -8.35 -1.11
C ILE A 88 -7.41 -8.51 0.39
N GLY A 89 -6.89 -7.53 1.12
CA GLY A 89 -6.84 -7.61 2.56
C GLY A 89 -8.19 -7.30 3.17
N ASP A 90 -8.32 -7.60 4.44
CA ASP A 90 -9.55 -7.36 5.16
C ASP A 90 -9.52 -5.95 5.72
N MET A 91 -10.21 -5.04 5.06
CA MET A 91 -10.21 -3.65 5.48
C MET A 91 -10.77 -3.46 6.88
N SER A 92 -11.65 -4.34 7.32
CA SER A 92 -12.17 -4.21 8.66
C SER A 92 -11.10 -4.55 9.69
N ALA A 93 -10.05 -5.22 9.28
CA ALA A 93 -8.93 -5.50 10.14
C ALA A 93 -7.75 -4.58 9.80
N ASN A 94 -8.02 -3.48 9.11
CA ASN A 94 -7.02 -2.51 8.74
C ASN A 94 -5.92 -3.10 7.88
N ASN A 95 -6.29 -4.05 7.04
CA ASN A 95 -5.36 -4.69 6.14
C ASN A 95 -5.69 -4.27 4.72
N CYS A 96 -4.81 -3.47 4.14
CA CYS A 96 -5.02 -2.93 2.81
C CYS A 96 -4.18 -3.64 1.75
N THR A 97 -3.69 -4.81 2.06
CA THR A 97 -2.87 -5.56 1.11
C THR A 97 -3.60 -5.67 -0.22
N SER A 98 -2.90 -5.38 -1.27
CA SER A 98 -3.49 -5.30 -2.59
C SER A 98 -2.65 -6.01 -3.62
N VAL A 99 -3.25 -6.30 -4.75
CA VAL A 99 -2.58 -6.95 -5.85
C VAL A 99 -2.78 -6.12 -7.10
N MET A 100 -1.68 -5.83 -7.81
CA MET A 100 -1.76 -5.24 -9.11
C MET A 100 -1.52 -6.33 -10.13
N ARG A 101 -2.35 -6.40 -11.14
CA ARG A 101 -2.27 -7.46 -12.11
C ARG A 101 -1.82 -6.95 -13.45
N GLU A 102 -1.18 -7.84 -14.21
CA GLU A 102 -0.77 -7.51 -15.57
C GLU A 102 0.04 -6.22 -15.63
N THR A 103 1.00 -6.09 -14.74
CA THR A 103 1.78 -4.88 -14.69
C THR A 103 2.71 -4.81 -15.90
N ARG A 104 3.04 -3.59 -16.29
CA ARG A 104 3.93 -3.33 -17.40
C ARG A 104 4.99 -2.35 -16.96
N LYS A 105 6.07 -2.27 -17.68
CA LYS A 105 7.14 -1.34 -17.33
C LYS A 105 6.63 0.08 -17.17
N ARG A 106 5.67 0.48 -17.97
CA ARG A 106 5.16 1.83 -17.89
C ARG A 106 4.37 2.09 -16.62
N HIS A 107 4.08 1.04 -15.86
CA HIS A 107 3.35 1.21 -14.61
C HIS A 107 4.29 1.51 -13.45
N SER A 108 5.60 1.55 -13.69
CA SER A 108 6.55 1.89 -12.63
C SER A 108 6.27 3.29 -12.13
N ASP A 109 6.02 3.43 -10.85
CA ASP A 109 5.66 4.73 -10.30
C ASP A 109 5.48 4.61 -8.81
N LEU A 110 5.15 5.72 -8.19
CA LEU A 110 4.78 5.77 -6.79
C LEU A 110 3.28 5.57 -6.69
N TYR A 111 2.87 4.83 -5.69
CA TYR A 111 1.45 4.56 -5.49
C TYR A 111 1.09 4.82 -4.04
N PHE A 112 -0.07 5.42 -3.83
CA PHE A 112 -0.51 5.85 -2.51
C PHE A 112 -1.85 5.24 -2.17
N PHE A 113 -1.99 4.78 -0.94
CA PHE A 113 -3.22 4.15 -0.48
C PHE A 113 -4.20 5.22 0.02
N ARG A 114 -5.48 5.00 -0.26
CA ARG A 114 -6.51 5.94 0.16
C ARG A 114 -7.70 5.19 0.70
N THR A 115 -8.24 5.63 1.84
CA THR A 115 -9.48 5.09 2.34
C THR A 115 -10.58 6.05 1.90
N GLU A 116 -11.55 5.54 1.16
CA GLU A 116 -12.62 6.41 0.71
C GLU A 116 -13.61 6.66 1.84
N TYR A 117 -13.74 5.69 2.75
CA TYR A 117 -14.65 5.89 3.85
C TYR A 117 -14.27 7.12 4.67
N PHE A 118 -12.97 7.30 4.93
CA PHE A 118 -12.51 8.44 5.69
C PHE A 118 -12.05 9.58 4.80
N ASN A 119 -12.10 9.41 3.49
CA ASN A 119 -11.69 10.45 2.57
C ASN A 119 -10.27 10.90 2.86
N TYR A 120 -9.37 9.95 3.03
CA TYR A 120 -8.00 10.28 3.41
C TYR A 120 -7.00 9.48 2.58
N THR A 121 -6.02 10.18 2.02
CA THR A 121 -4.94 9.55 1.28
C THR A 121 -3.69 9.64 2.13
N TYR A 122 -3.07 8.47 2.37
CA TYR A 122 -1.87 8.45 3.19
C TYR A 122 -0.71 9.03 2.41
N PRO A 123 0.07 9.91 3.03
CA PRO A 123 1.15 10.59 2.29
C PRO A 123 2.38 9.73 2.03
N THR A 124 2.48 8.58 2.65
CA THR A 124 3.59 7.68 2.40
C THR A 124 3.16 6.68 1.35
N GLY A 125 3.98 6.50 0.34
CA GLY A 125 3.63 5.60 -0.75
C GLY A 125 4.68 4.54 -0.96
N VAL A 126 4.43 3.68 -1.94
CA VAL A 126 5.34 2.62 -2.31
C VAL A 126 5.78 2.87 -3.74
N PHE A 127 7.07 2.71 -4.00
CA PHE A 127 7.56 2.83 -5.37
C PHE A 127 7.63 1.43 -5.95
N ILE A 128 6.93 1.21 -7.04
CA ILE A 128 6.94 -0.08 -7.69
C ILE A 128 7.75 0.06 -8.96
N ASN A 129 8.83 -0.71 -9.04
CA ASN A 129 9.73 -0.66 -10.16
C ASN A 129 9.56 -1.92 -10.99
N ILE A 130 9.00 -1.78 -12.17
CA ILE A 130 8.70 -2.91 -13.02
C ILE A 130 9.68 -2.90 -14.17
N THR A 131 10.47 -3.97 -14.30
CA THR A 131 11.49 -4.03 -15.32
C THR A 131 11.07 -5.02 -16.39
N GLY A 132 11.81 -5.02 -17.48
CA GLY A 132 11.53 -5.98 -18.52
C GLY A 132 11.96 -7.36 -18.12
N LEU A 133 11.55 -8.35 -18.89
CA LEU A 133 11.93 -9.70 -18.62
C LEU A 133 13.43 -9.86 -18.85
N PRO A 134 14.07 -10.68 -18.04
CA PRO A 134 15.50 -10.89 -18.20
C PRO A 134 15.78 -11.55 -19.55
N ARG A 135 16.77 -11.03 -20.23
CA ARG A 135 17.07 -11.58 -21.53
C ARG A 135 17.67 -12.94 -21.47
N GLN A 136 18.57 -13.14 -20.58
CA GLN A 136 19.21 -14.42 -20.55
C GLN A 136 18.21 -15.50 -20.28
N THR A 137 17.10 -15.17 -19.75
CA THR A 137 16.14 -16.19 -19.50
C THR A 137 15.67 -16.79 -20.80
N SER A 138 15.54 -15.97 -21.80
CA SER A 138 14.98 -16.45 -23.01
C SER A 138 15.94 -17.28 -23.80
N HIS A 139 17.23 -17.04 -23.72
CA HIS A 139 18.06 -17.85 -24.53
C HIS A 139 19.00 -18.69 -23.75
N LEU A 140 18.87 -18.67 -22.50
CA LEU A 140 19.68 -19.50 -21.73
C LEU A 140 19.55 -20.93 -22.11
N PRO A 141 18.42 -21.39 -22.35
CA PRO A 141 18.29 -22.79 -22.63
C PRO A 141 19.01 -23.23 -23.84
N THR A 142 19.39 -22.35 -24.56
CA THR A 142 20.10 -22.77 -25.64
C THR A 142 21.29 -23.36 -25.17
N GLY A 143 21.55 -22.91 -24.15
CA GLY A 143 22.76 -23.50 -23.63
C GLY A 143 22.33 -24.67 -23.56
#